data_9fa13a5361e242bf416822f147e1a4b8
#
_entry.id   9fa13a5361e242bf416822f147e1a4b8
#
_cell.length_a   1.000
_cell.length_b   1.000
_cell.length_c   1.000
_cell.angle_alpha   90.00
_cell.angle_beta   90.00
_cell.angle_gamma   90.00
#
_symmetry.space_group_name_H-M   'P 1'
#
loop_
_entity.id
_entity.type
_entity.pdbx_description
1 polymer ?
#
loop_
_entity_poly.entity_id
_entity_poly.type
_entity_poly.pdbx_seq_one_letter_code
_entity_poly.pdbx_strand_id
1 'polypeptide(L)'
;MSWDVIVVGAGSAGCAVAERLSRDPACRVLLLEAGPSGRHPFISMPAGVAKAIASPRFNWHYETVPQAHMDGRRLYVPRGKVLGGSSAINAMVWVTGHASDYDHWAASGCEGWSWAEVKPVLDEVTRVMAPMIPESGPAYDAFVEAGGQMGYHVHQAIEGQAEGFGLFRVNVKDGKRHSTARAYLGRAKGRANLEVKTGIEVLRLTGDGARIDGLLVMTPSGEEVLSAGHVVLCAGAIGTPHLLLHAGIGPAAQLRPLGIPVRADLPGVGENLHDHLEVKVKHRMTEPLSLWDHAKFPNNLAVGAQWLFTGKGVGTQQGLEAGAFLRLGAGDGAPDTQLHFINALAFDGATAEDRGHGFAIDVTQLQPESRGRLTIASNNPRERPLIDPNYLAEESDRVALREGLKMLRELCKQPAMAAFTGEELRPGPSVTSAAALDAVVRATADSIYHPVGTAKMGTDARAVVDPATMGVHGVAGLSVA
;
A
#
# COMPACT_ATOMS: atom_id res chain seq x y z
N MET A 1 -9.97 29.47 17.55
CA MET A 1 -9.75 28.47 18.62
C MET A 1 -8.60 27.58 18.15
N SER A 2 -7.56 27.40 18.95
CA SER A 2 -6.45 26.49 18.61
C SER A 2 -6.83 25.04 18.91
N TRP A 3 -6.32 24.10 18.13
CA TRP A 3 -6.39 22.66 18.37
C TRP A 3 -5.19 22.24 19.20
N ASP A 4 -5.36 21.27 20.10
CA ASP A 4 -4.21 20.69 20.80
C ASP A 4 -3.38 19.88 19.83
N VAL A 5 -4.04 19.06 18.97
CA VAL A 5 -3.38 18.28 17.92
C VAL A 5 -4.16 18.39 16.61
N ILE A 6 -3.42 18.63 15.49
CA ILE A 6 -3.95 18.44 14.15
C ILE A 6 -3.25 17.23 13.49
N VAL A 7 -4.05 16.25 13.06
CA VAL A 7 -3.59 15.07 12.31
C VAL A 7 -3.82 15.30 10.84
N VAL A 8 -2.76 15.24 10.05
CA VAL A 8 -2.77 15.52 8.60
C VAL A 8 -2.81 14.22 7.81
N GLY A 9 -3.91 13.97 7.12
CA GLY A 9 -4.20 12.76 6.37
C GLY A 9 -5.00 11.75 7.22
N ALA A 10 -6.25 11.48 6.81
CA ALA A 10 -7.11 10.48 7.42
C ALA A 10 -6.98 9.11 6.73
N GLY A 11 -5.74 8.71 6.47
CA GLY A 11 -5.36 7.40 5.99
C GLY A 11 -5.31 6.35 7.10
N SER A 12 -4.56 5.28 6.85
CA SER A 12 -4.45 4.14 7.79
C SER A 12 -3.92 4.57 9.16
N ALA A 13 -2.81 5.31 9.19
CA ALA A 13 -2.21 5.81 10.41
C ALA A 13 -3.08 6.90 11.05
N GLY A 14 -3.50 7.93 10.28
CA GLY A 14 -4.20 9.08 10.85
C GLY A 14 -5.55 8.74 11.48
N CYS A 15 -6.30 7.78 10.95
CA CYS A 15 -7.52 7.29 11.59
C CYS A 15 -7.25 6.65 12.96
N ALA A 16 -6.16 5.87 13.08
CA ALA A 16 -5.76 5.23 14.32
C ALA A 16 -5.25 6.26 15.34
N VAL A 17 -4.37 7.17 14.91
CA VAL A 17 -3.82 8.25 15.75
C VAL A 17 -4.95 9.13 16.31
N ALA A 18 -5.86 9.59 15.46
CA ALA A 18 -6.98 10.46 15.89
C ALA A 18 -7.92 9.74 16.87
N GLU A 19 -8.19 8.44 16.64
CA GLU A 19 -8.98 7.63 17.57
C GLU A 19 -8.29 7.50 18.93
N ARG A 20 -6.97 7.25 18.93
CA ARG A 20 -6.19 7.07 20.17
C ARG A 20 -6.07 8.38 20.95
N LEU A 21 -5.67 9.47 20.32
CA LEU A 21 -5.52 10.78 20.96
C LEU A 21 -6.85 11.29 21.54
N SER A 22 -7.96 11.13 20.82
CA SER A 22 -9.27 11.58 21.26
C SER A 22 -9.89 10.74 22.38
N ARG A 23 -9.24 9.67 22.87
CA ARG A 23 -9.66 8.94 24.08
C ARG A 23 -9.51 9.79 25.34
N ASP A 24 -8.52 10.69 25.35
CA ASP A 24 -8.41 11.73 26.35
C ASP A 24 -9.38 12.88 26.01
N PRO A 25 -10.44 13.11 26.80
CA PRO A 25 -11.42 14.15 26.50
C PRO A 25 -10.84 15.58 26.61
N ALA A 26 -9.70 15.76 27.27
CA ALA A 26 -9.00 17.04 27.36
C ALA A 26 -8.20 17.36 26.08
N CYS A 27 -7.86 16.37 25.27
CA CYS A 27 -7.13 16.54 24.01
C CYS A 27 -8.11 16.84 22.86
N ARG A 28 -8.09 18.06 22.33
CA ARG A 28 -8.89 18.47 21.17
C ARG A 28 -8.17 18.12 19.88
N VAL A 29 -8.71 17.18 19.13
CA VAL A 29 -8.11 16.61 17.91
C VAL A 29 -8.87 17.04 16.67
N LEU A 30 -8.17 17.59 15.69
CA LEU A 30 -8.67 17.81 14.34
C LEU A 30 -7.99 16.83 13.38
N LEU A 31 -8.79 16.03 12.67
CA LEU A 31 -8.32 15.14 11.62
C LEU A 31 -8.69 15.71 10.25
N LEU A 32 -7.69 15.96 9.40
CA LEU A 32 -7.85 16.52 8.07
C LEU A 32 -7.67 15.46 6.98
N GLU A 33 -8.55 15.47 5.98
CA GLU A 33 -8.49 14.63 4.78
C GLU A 33 -8.72 15.47 3.53
N ALA A 34 -7.84 15.32 2.54
CA ALA A 34 -7.94 16.04 1.26
C ALA A 34 -9.12 15.55 0.41
N GLY A 35 -9.42 14.27 0.49
CA GLY A 35 -10.49 13.65 -0.29
C GLY A 35 -11.86 13.69 0.38
N PRO A 36 -12.87 13.08 -0.25
CA PRO A 36 -14.24 13.01 0.27
C PRO A 36 -14.40 11.95 1.38
N SER A 37 -15.61 11.88 1.95
CA SER A 37 -15.97 10.96 3.05
C SER A 37 -15.94 9.46 2.71
N GLY A 38 -15.75 9.07 1.46
CA GLY A 38 -15.68 7.66 1.06
C GLY A 38 -17.00 6.90 1.12
N ARG A 39 -18.13 7.56 1.31
CA ARG A 39 -19.46 6.93 1.26
C ARG A 39 -19.86 6.65 -0.18
N HIS A 40 -19.33 5.56 -0.75
CA HIS A 40 -19.56 5.18 -2.14
C HIS A 40 -19.59 3.66 -2.28
N PRO A 41 -20.48 3.09 -3.14
CA PRO A 41 -20.56 1.63 -3.35
C PRO A 41 -19.23 1.01 -3.77
N PHE A 42 -18.45 1.62 -4.66
CA PHE A 42 -17.15 1.10 -5.12
C PHE A 42 -16.09 1.02 -4.01
N ILE A 43 -16.20 1.86 -2.98
CA ILE A 43 -15.35 1.77 -1.79
C ILE A 43 -15.87 0.69 -0.83
N SER A 44 -17.18 0.62 -0.65
CA SER A 44 -17.77 -0.27 0.35
C SER A 44 -17.82 -1.73 -0.11
N MET A 45 -18.07 -1.99 -1.40
CA MET A 45 -18.13 -3.32 -2.02
C MET A 45 -16.71 -3.82 -2.30
N PRO A 46 -16.27 -4.97 -1.75
CA PRO A 46 -14.95 -5.52 -2.01
C PRO A 46 -14.63 -5.69 -3.50
N ALA A 47 -15.54 -6.23 -4.30
CA ALA A 47 -15.39 -6.36 -5.76
C ALA A 47 -15.26 -5.01 -6.50
N GLY A 48 -15.50 -3.89 -5.83
CA GLY A 48 -15.36 -2.54 -6.39
C GLY A 48 -13.93 -2.02 -6.43
N VAL A 49 -12.93 -2.78 -5.98
CA VAL A 49 -11.54 -2.35 -5.79
C VAL A 49 -10.94 -1.70 -7.04
N ALA A 50 -11.04 -2.34 -8.20
CA ALA A 50 -10.49 -1.81 -9.45
C ALA A 50 -11.11 -0.44 -9.82
N LYS A 51 -12.42 -0.28 -9.65
CA LYS A 51 -13.13 0.98 -9.89
C LYS A 51 -12.77 2.07 -8.87
N ALA A 52 -12.51 1.68 -7.62
CA ALA A 52 -12.09 2.61 -6.58
C ALA A 52 -10.68 3.14 -6.87
N ILE A 53 -9.74 2.25 -7.24
CA ILE A 53 -8.35 2.61 -7.60
C ILE A 53 -8.33 3.51 -8.85
N ALA A 54 -9.09 3.17 -9.88
CA ALA A 54 -9.13 3.93 -11.13
C ALA A 54 -9.86 5.28 -11.01
N SER A 55 -10.54 5.57 -9.90
CA SER A 55 -11.36 6.77 -9.77
C SER A 55 -10.54 8.00 -9.38
N PRO A 56 -10.52 9.07 -10.21
CA PRO A 56 -9.83 10.33 -9.86
C PRO A 56 -10.46 11.04 -8.64
N ARG A 57 -11.66 10.63 -8.24
CA ARG A 57 -12.34 11.16 -7.05
C ARG A 57 -11.73 10.65 -5.74
N PHE A 58 -11.17 9.41 -5.76
CA PHE A 58 -10.71 8.70 -4.55
C PHE A 58 -9.21 8.45 -4.54
N ASN A 59 -8.50 8.90 -5.57
CA ASN A 59 -7.10 8.58 -5.78
C ASN A 59 -6.32 9.82 -6.20
N TRP A 60 -5.10 9.97 -5.73
CA TRP A 60 -4.17 11.03 -6.12
C TRP A 60 -3.66 10.87 -7.56
N HIS A 61 -3.66 9.65 -8.10
CA HIS A 61 -3.15 9.34 -9.45
C HIS A 61 -1.72 9.84 -9.67
N TYR A 62 -0.81 9.51 -8.76
CA TYR A 62 0.60 9.76 -8.98
C TYR A 62 1.18 8.83 -10.05
N GLU A 63 2.30 9.26 -10.61
CA GLU A 63 3.14 8.47 -11.52
C GLU A 63 4.60 8.68 -11.14
N THR A 64 5.44 7.67 -11.42
CA THR A 64 6.88 7.81 -11.28
C THR A 64 7.46 8.72 -12.37
N VAL A 65 8.68 9.23 -12.16
CA VAL A 65 9.51 9.67 -13.28
C VAL A 65 9.84 8.48 -14.20
N PRO A 66 10.32 8.70 -15.44
CA PRO A 66 10.77 7.59 -16.28
C PRO A 66 11.81 6.74 -15.56
N GLN A 67 11.59 5.43 -15.47
CA GLN A 67 12.46 4.50 -14.75
C GLN A 67 13.57 4.00 -15.68
N ALA A 68 14.82 4.34 -15.36
CA ALA A 68 15.98 4.08 -16.21
C ALA A 68 16.20 2.59 -16.50
N HIS A 69 15.94 1.71 -15.53
CA HIS A 69 16.13 0.27 -15.65
C HIS A 69 14.88 -0.50 -16.10
N MET A 70 13.81 0.23 -16.47
CA MET A 70 12.54 -0.32 -16.95
C MET A 70 12.18 0.29 -18.32
N ASP A 71 13.16 0.40 -19.22
CA ASP A 71 12.99 0.91 -20.58
C ASP A 71 12.35 2.30 -20.65
N GLY A 72 12.58 3.16 -19.65
CA GLY A 72 12.03 4.51 -19.53
C GLY A 72 10.53 4.57 -19.19
N ARG A 73 9.91 3.48 -18.78
CA ARG A 73 8.50 3.42 -18.40
C ARG A 73 8.22 4.33 -17.19
N ARG A 74 7.02 4.90 -17.17
CA ARG A 74 6.42 5.52 -15.98
C ARG A 74 5.44 4.53 -15.39
N LEU A 75 5.51 4.33 -14.07
CA LEU A 75 4.61 3.44 -13.36
C LEU A 75 3.56 4.26 -12.62
N TYR A 76 2.35 3.71 -12.58
CA TYR A 76 1.25 4.28 -11.83
C TYR A 76 1.46 4.06 -10.33
N VAL A 77 1.24 5.11 -9.52
CA VAL A 77 1.40 5.07 -8.05
C VAL A 77 0.08 5.52 -7.39
N PRO A 78 -0.93 4.66 -7.31
CA PRO A 78 -2.20 4.99 -6.69
C PRO A 78 -2.06 5.22 -5.19
N ARG A 79 -2.57 6.34 -4.68
CA ARG A 79 -2.68 6.65 -3.26
C ARG A 79 -4.07 7.16 -2.95
N GLY A 80 -4.71 6.64 -1.90
CA GLY A 80 -6.06 7.05 -1.56
C GLY A 80 -6.16 8.55 -1.23
N LYS A 81 -7.07 9.25 -1.93
CA LYS A 81 -7.51 10.63 -1.63
C LYS A 81 -8.96 10.55 -1.15
N VAL A 82 -9.16 10.02 0.03
CA VAL A 82 -10.47 9.71 0.59
C VAL A 82 -10.33 9.35 2.08
N LEU A 83 -11.37 9.56 2.85
CA LEU A 83 -11.40 9.14 4.27
C LEU A 83 -11.13 7.64 4.40
N GLY A 84 -10.08 7.27 5.12
CA GLY A 84 -9.48 5.94 5.18
C GLY A 84 -8.24 5.78 4.31
N GLY A 85 -7.91 6.78 3.48
CA GLY A 85 -6.72 6.79 2.61
C GLY A 85 -6.65 5.55 1.73
N SER A 86 -5.45 4.98 1.58
CA SER A 86 -5.24 3.79 0.76
C SER A 86 -5.97 2.55 1.31
N SER A 87 -6.31 2.45 2.61
CA SER A 87 -7.14 1.36 3.13
C SER A 87 -8.57 1.37 2.57
N ALA A 88 -9.03 2.51 2.05
CA ALA A 88 -10.34 2.64 1.40
C ALA A 88 -10.36 2.20 -0.07
N ILE A 89 -9.19 2.03 -0.71
CA ILE A 89 -9.08 1.67 -2.13
C ILE A 89 -8.19 0.44 -2.41
N ASN A 90 -7.47 -0.10 -1.42
CA ASN A 90 -6.57 -1.25 -1.57
C ASN A 90 -7.33 -2.57 -1.80
N ALA A 91 -6.59 -3.64 -2.07
CA ALA A 91 -7.14 -4.99 -2.25
C ALA A 91 -7.47 -5.72 -0.93
N MET A 92 -7.41 -5.05 0.22
CA MET A 92 -7.85 -5.56 1.53
C MET A 92 -7.08 -6.76 2.10
N VAL A 93 -6.03 -7.23 1.46
CA VAL A 93 -5.18 -8.29 2.01
C VAL A 93 -4.57 -7.82 3.33
N TRP A 94 -4.62 -8.69 4.35
CA TRP A 94 -4.09 -8.44 5.68
C TRP A 94 -2.82 -9.23 5.90
N VAL A 95 -1.72 -8.53 6.14
CA VAL A 95 -0.40 -9.08 6.45
C VAL A 95 0.21 -8.28 7.59
N THR A 96 0.81 -8.95 8.57
CA THR A 96 1.42 -8.30 9.75
C THR A 96 2.93 -8.06 9.61
N GLY A 97 3.55 -8.57 8.54
CA GLY A 97 5.01 -8.60 8.40
C GLY A 97 5.65 -9.75 9.18
N HIS A 98 6.91 -10.04 8.93
CA HIS A 98 7.67 -11.08 9.63
C HIS A 98 8.34 -10.54 10.89
N ALA A 99 8.50 -11.38 11.92
CA ALA A 99 9.13 -10.99 13.19
C ALA A 99 10.51 -10.36 13.00
N SER A 100 11.31 -10.93 12.09
CA SER A 100 12.67 -10.42 11.81
C SER A 100 12.70 -9.00 11.22
N ASP A 101 11.61 -8.53 10.58
CA ASP A 101 11.56 -7.17 10.04
C ASP A 101 11.61 -6.14 11.17
N TYR A 102 10.86 -6.39 12.24
CA TYR A 102 10.82 -5.55 13.44
C TYR A 102 12.11 -5.66 14.26
N ASP A 103 12.64 -6.89 14.40
CA ASP A 103 13.92 -7.09 15.10
C ASP A 103 15.05 -6.40 14.35
N HIS A 104 15.00 -6.34 13.02
CA HIS A 104 15.93 -5.56 12.20
C HIS A 104 15.78 -4.05 12.45
N TRP A 105 14.57 -3.53 12.62
CA TRP A 105 14.39 -2.11 12.99
C TRP A 105 15.05 -1.80 14.32
N ALA A 106 14.83 -2.63 15.36
CA ALA A 106 15.46 -2.47 16.66
C ALA A 106 16.99 -2.53 16.56
N ALA A 107 17.52 -3.53 15.84
CA ALA A 107 18.98 -3.67 15.62
C ALA A 107 19.58 -2.50 14.82
N SER A 108 18.78 -1.81 13.99
CA SER A 108 19.17 -0.63 13.24
C SER A 108 19.04 0.68 14.04
N GLY A 109 18.88 0.61 15.36
CA GLY A 109 18.83 1.77 16.27
C GLY A 109 17.44 2.31 16.58
N CYS A 110 16.38 1.58 16.20
CA CYS A 110 15.00 1.92 16.57
C CYS A 110 14.61 1.16 17.86
N GLU A 111 15.15 1.58 19.00
CA GLU A 111 14.82 1.00 20.30
C GLU A 111 13.31 1.12 20.58
N GLY A 112 12.70 0.06 21.12
CA GLY A 112 11.26 -0.02 21.34
C GLY A 112 10.46 -0.58 20.15
N TRP A 113 11.12 -1.01 19.05
CA TRP A 113 10.49 -1.49 17.84
C TRP A 113 10.83 -2.95 17.49
N SER A 114 11.35 -3.75 18.45
CA SER A 114 11.51 -5.19 18.27
C SER A 114 10.18 -5.90 18.15
N TRP A 115 10.20 -7.11 17.60
CA TRP A 115 8.98 -7.93 17.52
C TRP A 115 8.28 -8.11 18.86
N ALA A 116 9.05 -8.36 19.92
CA ALA A 116 8.49 -8.56 21.26
C ALA A 116 7.72 -7.32 21.76
N GLU A 117 8.16 -6.12 21.39
CA GLU A 117 7.55 -4.85 21.79
C GLU A 117 6.37 -4.46 20.88
N VAL A 118 6.47 -4.71 19.58
CA VAL A 118 5.45 -4.33 18.60
C VAL A 118 4.29 -5.32 18.55
N LYS A 119 4.55 -6.62 18.77
CA LYS A 119 3.53 -7.67 18.67
C LYS A 119 2.26 -7.41 19.49
N PRO A 120 2.31 -7.00 20.76
CA PRO A 120 1.09 -6.69 21.53
C PRO A 120 0.24 -5.57 20.90
N VAL A 121 0.90 -4.59 20.25
CA VAL A 121 0.21 -3.51 19.53
C VAL A 121 -0.42 -4.03 18.24
N LEU A 122 0.28 -4.88 17.49
CA LEU A 122 -0.26 -5.55 16.30
C LEU A 122 -1.46 -6.45 16.63
N ASP A 123 -1.44 -7.14 17.77
CA ASP A 123 -2.57 -7.93 18.25
C ASP A 123 -3.79 -7.04 18.56
N GLU A 124 -3.58 -5.83 19.11
CA GLU A 124 -4.66 -4.85 19.29
C GLU A 124 -5.18 -4.35 17.95
N VAL A 125 -4.29 -3.99 17.03
CA VAL A 125 -4.65 -3.54 15.67
C VAL A 125 -5.45 -4.62 14.95
N THR A 126 -5.01 -5.89 15.02
CA THR A 126 -5.72 -7.04 14.44
C THR A 126 -7.13 -7.19 15.02
N ARG A 127 -7.29 -7.04 16.34
CA ARG A 127 -8.62 -7.07 16.97
C ARG A 127 -9.53 -5.92 16.52
N VAL A 128 -8.97 -4.74 16.26
CA VAL A 128 -9.74 -3.58 15.77
C VAL A 128 -10.12 -3.75 14.31
N MET A 129 -9.19 -4.17 13.48
CA MET A 129 -9.39 -4.39 12.05
C MET A 129 -10.21 -5.65 11.76
N ALA A 130 -10.19 -6.64 12.68
CA ALA A 130 -10.97 -7.87 12.61
C ALA A 130 -10.92 -8.55 11.22
N PRO A 131 -9.72 -8.85 10.68
CA PRO A 131 -9.62 -9.49 9.38
C PRO A 131 -10.22 -10.88 9.41
N MET A 132 -10.87 -11.28 8.31
CA MET A 132 -11.51 -12.59 8.18
C MET A 132 -10.84 -13.44 7.11
N ILE A 133 -10.99 -14.76 7.20
CA ILE A 133 -10.63 -15.68 6.12
C ILE A 133 -11.79 -15.66 5.12
N PRO A 134 -11.56 -15.35 3.82
CA PRO A 134 -12.61 -15.32 2.81
C PRO A 134 -13.09 -16.74 2.48
N GLU A 135 -14.25 -16.85 1.83
CA GLU A 135 -14.68 -18.09 1.21
C GLU A 135 -13.72 -18.45 0.07
N SER A 136 -13.31 -19.70 0.02
CA SER A 136 -12.51 -20.24 -1.07
C SER A 136 -13.38 -20.59 -2.29
N GLY A 137 -12.74 -21.07 -3.34
CA GLY A 137 -13.36 -21.56 -4.54
C GLY A 137 -12.40 -22.45 -5.33
N PRO A 138 -12.91 -23.22 -6.32
CA PRO A 138 -12.13 -24.27 -6.98
C PRO A 138 -10.77 -23.81 -7.52
N ALA A 139 -10.68 -22.60 -8.07
CA ALA A 139 -9.42 -22.06 -8.61
C ALA A 139 -8.41 -21.71 -7.48
N TYR A 140 -8.88 -21.18 -6.35
CA TYR A 140 -8.03 -20.90 -5.18
C TYR A 140 -7.58 -22.18 -4.50
N ASP A 141 -8.49 -23.15 -4.35
CA ASP A 141 -8.18 -24.47 -3.76
C ASP A 141 -7.10 -25.18 -4.57
N ALA A 142 -7.22 -25.18 -5.89
CA ALA A 142 -6.25 -25.79 -6.77
C ALA A 142 -4.87 -25.10 -6.74
N PHE A 143 -4.83 -23.77 -6.62
CA PHE A 143 -3.58 -23.04 -6.44
C PHE A 143 -2.89 -23.43 -5.13
N VAL A 144 -3.64 -23.50 -4.04
CA VAL A 144 -3.10 -23.88 -2.73
C VAL A 144 -2.64 -25.35 -2.73
N GLU A 145 -3.41 -26.25 -3.34
CA GLU A 145 -3.06 -27.67 -3.48
C GLU A 145 -1.79 -27.83 -4.35
N ALA A 146 -1.66 -27.08 -5.45
CA ALA A 146 -0.46 -27.12 -6.28
C ALA A 146 0.80 -26.73 -5.50
N GLY A 147 0.71 -25.77 -4.59
CA GLY A 147 1.79 -25.46 -3.66
C GLY A 147 2.18 -26.63 -2.78
N GLY A 148 1.20 -27.37 -2.26
CA GLY A 148 1.41 -28.62 -1.54
C GLY A 148 2.07 -29.71 -2.40
N GLN A 149 1.67 -29.83 -3.67
CA GLN A 149 2.27 -30.77 -4.64
C GLN A 149 3.73 -30.42 -4.97
N MET A 150 4.14 -29.16 -4.83
CA MET A 150 5.54 -28.74 -4.89
C MET A 150 6.31 -28.96 -3.58
N GLY A 151 5.67 -29.45 -2.53
CA GLY A 151 6.29 -29.75 -1.23
C GLY A 151 6.25 -28.60 -0.22
N TYR A 152 5.56 -27.50 -0.51
CA TYR A 152 5.38 -26.42 0.45
C TYR A 152 4.27 -26.72 1.47
N HIS A 153 4.36 -26.07 2.62
CA HIS A 153 3.30 -26.14 3.61
C HIS A 153 2.00 -25.49 3.09
N VAL A 154 0.87 -26.13 3.42
CA VAL A 154 -0.47 -25.59 3.14
C VAL A 154 -1.10 -25.14 4.46
N HIS A 155 -1.50 -23.88 4.50
CA HIS A 155 -2.13 -23.24 5.66
C HIS A 155 -3.59 -22.90 5.34
N GLN A 156 -4.46 -22.92 6.34
CA GLN A 156 -5.81 -22.41 6.18
C GLN A 156 -5.81 -20.89 5.87
N ALA A 157 -4.91 -20.15 6.51
CA ALA A 157 -4.67 -18.75 6.25
C ALA A 157 -3.19 -18.41 6.42
N ILE A 158 -2.71 -17.44 5.63
CA ILE A 158 -1.34 -16.95 5.63
C ILE A 158 -1.29 -15.46 6.00
N GLU A 159 -0.27 -15.07 6.77
CA GLU A 159 -0.12 -13.71 7.31
C GLU A 159 1.32 -13.17 7.19
N GLY A 160 2.21 -13.86 6.46
CA GLY A 160 3.62 -13.46 6.26
C GLY A 160 4.59 -13.94 7.34
N GLN A 161 4.12 -14.66 8.38
CA GLN A 161 4.99 -15.19 9.46
C GLN A 161 5.61 -16.54 9.12
N ALA A 162 4.99 -17.31 8.26
CA ALA A 162 5.43 -18.66 7.90
C ALA A 162 5.46 -18.81 6.39
N GLU A 163 6.40 -19.66 5.92
CA GLU A 163 6.46 -20.05 4.52
C GLU A 163 5.29 -21.00 4.18
N GLY A 164 4.71 -20.83 3.00
CA GLY A 164 3.67 -21.74 2.49
C GLY A 164 2.57 -21.05 1.71
N PHE A 165 1.61 -21.87 1.29
CA PHE A 165 0.44 -21.48 0.49
C PHE A 165 -0.81 -21.45 1.36
N GLY A 166 -1.77 -20.59 1.06
CA GLY A 166 -3.05 -20.51 1.76
C GLY A 166 -3.92 -19.36 1.33
N LEU A 167 -5.05 -19.19 2.02
CA LEU A 167 -5.88 -18.01 1.84
C LEU A 167 -5.30 -16.82 2.61
N PHE A 168 -5.38 -15.64 2.03
CA PHE A 168 -5.11 -14.42 2.78
C PHE A 168 -6.25 -14.11 3.74
N ARG A 169 -5.95 -13.57 4.90
CA ARG A 169 -6.98 -12.83 5.64
C ARG A 169 -7.26 -11.51 4.95
N VAL A 170 -8.50 -11.04 5.03
CA VAL A 170 -8.93 -9.83 4.34
C VAL A 170 -9.66 -8.87 5.26
N ASN A 171 -9.47 -7.56 5.04
CA ASN A 171 -10.14 -6.49 5.75
C ASN A 171 -11.59 -6.30 5.24
N VAL A 172 -12.40 -7.34 5.40
CA VAL A 172 -13.83 -7.37 5.08
C VAL A 172 -14.62 -7.70 6.35
N LYS A 173 -15.67 -6.96 6.61
CA LYS A 173 -16.59 -7.19 7.72
C LYS A 173 -18.03 -6.95 7.26
N ASP A 174 -18.91 -7.89 7.58
CA ASP A 174 -20.32 -7.84 7.17
C ASP A 174 -20.50 -7.63 5.64
N GLY A 175 -19.68 -8.35 4.85
CA GLY A 175 -19.66 -8.26 3.39
C GLY A 175 -19.19 -6.92 2.81
N LYS A 176 -18.57 -6.07 3.60
CA LYS A 176 -18.12 -4.74 3.20
C LYS A 176 -16.65 -4.54 3.57
N ARG A 177 -15.92 -3.78 2.74
CA ARG A 177 -14.57 -3.28 3.10
C ARG A 177 -14.57 -2.69 4.50
N HIS A 178 -13.63 -3.13 5.33
CA HIS A 178 -13.41 -2.63 6.69
C HIS A 178 -12.15 -1.77 6.72
N SER A 179 -12.21 -0.58 6.08
CA SER A 179 -11.12 0.39 6.10
C SER A 179 -10.83 0.91 7.50
N THR A 180 -9.66 1.49 7.72
CA THR A 180 -9.31 2.11 9.01
C THR A 180 -10.28 3.21 9.44
N ALA A 181 -10.86 3.95 8.49
CA ALA A 181 -11.91 4.91 8.82
C ALA A 181 -13.14 4.22 9.43
N ARG A 182 -13.57 3.07 8.90
CA ARG A 182 -14.69 2.32 9.50
C ARG A 182 -14.31 1.69 10.83
N ALA A 183 -13.10 1.15 10.93
CA ALA A 183 -12.62 0.45 12.11
C ALA A 183 -12.39 1.43 13.28
N TYR A 184 -11.57 2.45 13.07
CA TYR A 184 -11.14 3.36 14.14
C TYR A 184 -12.10 4.53 14.33
N LEU A 185 -12.43 5.30 13.28
CA LEU A 185 -13.33 6.45 13.46
C LEU A 185 -14.76 6.01 13.80
N GLY A 186 -15.17 4.80 13.41
CA GLY A 186 -16.41 4.19 13.87
C GLY A 186 -16.49 4.06 15.39
N ARG A 187 -15.37 3.78 16.06
CA ARG A 187 -15.25 3.66 17.53
C ARG A 187 -15.18 5.03 18.23
N ALA A 188 -14.74 6.06 17.52
CA ALA A 188 -14.64 7.43 18.02
C ALA A 188 -15.91 8.26 17.77
N LYS A 189 -16.93 7.65 17.14
CA LYS A 189 -18.17 8.34 16.81
C LYS A 189 -18.85 8.94 18.05
N GLY A 190 -19.14 10.24 17.97
CA GLY A 190 -19.82 10.98 19.05
C GLY A 190 -18.87 11.59 20.09
N ARG A 191 -17.56 11.44 19.97
CA ARG A 191 -16.62 12.16 20.83
C ARG A 191 -16.62 13.65 20.49
N ALA A 192 -16.88 14.49 21.49
CA ALA A 192 -16.99 15.95 21.33
C ALA A 192 -15.63 16.62 21.04
N ASN A 193 -14.53 15.97 21.42
CA ASN A 193 -13.16 16.46 21.27
C ASN A 193 -12.46 15.97 19.99
N LEU A 194 -13.16 15.24 19.10
CA LEU A 194 -12.65 14.85 17.78
C LEU A 194 -13.51 15.46 16.67
N GLU A 195 -12.87 16.29 15.85
CA GLU A 195 -13.47 16.79 14.61
C GLU A 195 -12.76 16.19 13.39
N VAL A 196 -13.53 15.71 12.40
CA VAL A 196 -13.01 15.15 11.14
C VAL A 196 -13.50 16.01 10.00
N LYS A 197 -12.58 16.64 9.27
CA LYS A 197 -12.87 17.47 8.11
C LYS A 197 -12.35 16.80 6.84
N THR A 198 -13.22 16.65 5.84
CA THR A 198 -12.90 16.12 4.52
C THR A 198 -12.96 17.22 3.45
N GLY A 199 -12.23 17.06 2.33
CA GLY A 199 -12.10 18.08 1.30
C GLY A 199 -11.18 19.23 1.70
N ILE A 200 -10.28 19.01 2.67
CA ILE A 200 -9.31 19.98 3.16
C ILE A 200 -7.91 19.50 2.81
N GLU A 201 -7.28 20.15 1.85
CA GLU A 201 -5.93 19.84 1.41
C GLU A 201 -4.91 20.70 2.16
N VAL A 202 -3.96 20.06 2.86
CA VAL A 202 -2.87 20.77 3.52
C VAL A 202 -1.82 21.11 2.48
N LEU A 203 -1.50 22.42 2.36
CA LEU A 203 -0.54 22.93 1.38
C LEU A 203 0.85 23.13 2.00
N ARG A 204 0.92 23.63 3.23
CA ARG A 204 2.19 23.90 3.92
C ARG A 204 2.05 23.76 5.43
N LEU A 205 3.17 23.46 6.06
CA LEU A 205 3.32 23.60 7.51
C LEU A 205 3.75 25.04 7.81
N THR A 206 3.17 25.66 8.83
CA THR A 206 3.47 27.03 9.27
C THR A 206 4.10 27.04 10.65
N GLY A 207 4.78 28.12 11.01
CA GLY A 207 5.46 28.28 12.28
C GLY A 207 6.69 29.18 12.16
N ASP A 208 7.39 29.39 13.27
CA ASP A 208 8.59 30.24 13.32
C ASP A 208 9.83 29.41 13.62
N GLY A 209 10.93 29.72 12.94
CA GLY A 209 12.19 28.98 13.03
C GLY A 209 11.99 27.48 12.80
N ALA A 210 12.51 26.67 13.72
CA ALA A 210 12.38 25.21 13.71
C ALA A 210 11.12 24.69 14.42
N ARG A 211 10.15 25.56 14.75
CA ARG A 211 8.89 25.15 15.38
C ARG A 211 7.76 25.17 14.35
N ILE A 212 6.94 24.12 14.34
CA ILE A 212 5.68 24.07 13.62
C ILE A 212 4.54 24.25 14.64
N ASP A 213 3.62 25.19 14.35
CA ASP A 213 2.48 25.55 15.19
C ASP A 213 1.18 25.71 14.40
N GLY A 214 1.20 25.34 13.11
CA GLY A 214 0.00 25.43 12.27
C GLY A 214 0.20 24.92 10.86
N LEU A 215 -0.84 25.14 10.05
CA LEU A 215 -0.97 24.65 8.68
C LEU A 215 -1.62 25.71 7.80
N LEU A 216 -1.12 25.88 6.58
CA LEU A 216 -1.87 26.51 5.48
C LEU A 216 -2.65 25.40 4.77
N VAL A 217 -3.96 25.55 4.70
CA VAL A 217 -4.85 24.58 4.07
C VAL A 217 -5.67 25.21 2.94
N MET A 218 -6.04 24.39 1.95
CA MET A 218 -7.05 24.72 0.96
C MET A 218 -8.38 24.14 1.39
N THR A 219 -9.37 25.00 1.54
CA THR A 219 -10.77 24.64 1.81
C THR A 219 -11.62 24.94 0.57
N PRO A 220 -12.87 24.47 0.50
CA PRO A 220 -13.79 24.91 -0.57
C PRO A 220 -14.00 26.43 -0.65
N SER A 221 -13.73 27.16 0.44
CA SER A 221 -13.88 28.62 0.52
C SER A 221 -12.59 29.39 0.21
N GLY A 222 -11.47 28.69 -0.01
CA GLY A 222 -10.15 29.28 -0.26
C GLY A 222 -9.09 28.85 0.77
N GLU A 223 -7.97 29.56 0.77
CA GLU A 223 -6.87 29.28 1.71
C GLU A 223 -7.20 29.77 3.11
N GLU A 224 -6.84 28.96 4.12
CA GLU A 224 -7.03 29.24 5.52
C GLU A 224 -5.81 28.79 6.32
N VAL A 225 -5.47 29.50 7.40
CA VAL A 225 -4.43 29.11 8.34
C VAL A 225 -5.08 28.51 9.60
N LEU A 226 -4.67 27.30 9.95
CA LEU A 226 -5.09 26.59 11.15
C LEU A 226 -3.93 26.55 12.15
N SER A 227 -4.21 26.88 13.44
CA SER A 227 -3.20 26.81 14.49
C SER A 227 -3.38 25.56 15.34
N ALA A 228 -2.24 24.93 15.72
CA ALA A 228 -2.17 23.71 16.53
C ALA A 228 -1.08 23.78 17.59
N GLY A 229 -1.28 23.16 18.72
CA GLY A 229 -0.23 22.90 19.70
C GLY A 229 0.80 21.90 19.17
N HIS A 230 0.34 20.90 18.42
CA HIS A 230 1.16 19.89 17.78
C HIS A 230 0.57 19.41 16.44
N VAL A 231 1.40 19.08 15.46
CA VAL A 231 0.99 18.53 14.17
C VAL A 231 1.54 17.11 14.02
N VAL A 232 0.67 16.16 13.63
CA VAL A 232 1.07 14.79 13.29
C VAL A 232 0.84 14.55 11.81
N LEU A 233 1.92 14.30 11.06
CA LEU A 233 1.84 13.96 9.64
C LEU A 233 1.54 12.47 9.45
N CYS A 234 0.39 12.18 8.87
CA CYS A 234 -0.06 10.85 8.47
C CYS A 234 -0.39 10.81 6.96
N ALA A 235 0.36 11.59 6.16
CA ALA A 235 0.10 11.79 4.73
C ALA A 235 0.74 10.68 3.85
N GLY A 236 1.31 9.65 4.47
CA GLY A 236 1.94 8.49 3.80
C GLY A 236 3.26 8.82 3.14
N ALA A 237 3.86 7.80 2.50
CA ALA A 237 5.21 7.87 1.93
C ALA A 237 5.40 8.92 0.83
N ILE A 238 4.34 9.43 0.24
CA ILE A 238 4.41 10.47 -0.79
C ILE A 238 4.07 11.85 -0.20
N GLY A 239 2.96 11.97 0.53
CA GLY A 239 2.50 13.27 1.04
C GLY A 239 3.35 13.80 2.20
N THR A 240 3.85 12.94 3.07
CA THR A 240 4.67 13.36 4.23
C THR A 240 5.96 14.05 3.79
N PRO A 241 6.86 13.44 2.99
CA PRO A 241 8.07 14.13 2.53
C PRO A 241 7.75 15.35 1.66
N HIS A 242 6.69 15.32 0.86
CA HIS A 242 6.26 16.47 0.07
C HIS A 242 5.95 17.69 0.96
N LEU A 243 5.20 17.49 2.04
CA LEU A 243 4.89 18.55 3.01
C LEU A 243 6.14 19.02 3.77
N LEU A 244 7.03 18.12 4.17
CA LEU A 244 8.29 18.45 4.84
C LEU A 244 9.18 19.33 3.96
N LEU A 245 9.39 18.93 2.69
CA LEU A 245 10.22 19.69 1.73
C LEU A 245 9.65 21.09 1.51
N HIS A 246 8.34 21.23 1.30
CA HIS A 246 7.70 22.55 1.13
C HIS A 246 7.68 23.40 2.40
N ALA A 247 7.89 22.79 3.57
CA ALA A 247 8.05 23.51 4.82
C ALA A 247 9.50 23.95 5.10
N GLY A 248 10.44 23.62 4.20
CA GLY A 248 11.86 23.90 4.42
C GLY A 248 12.57 22.88 5.33
N ILE A 249 11.97 21.69 5.50
CA ILE A 249 12.51 20.58 6.28
C ILE A 249 12.97 19.52 5.29
N GLY A 250 14.28 19.40 5.09
CA GLY A 250 14.84 18.48 4.08
C GLY A 250 16.23 18.88 3.63
N PRO A 251 16.77 18.24 2.56
CA PRO A 251 18.13 18.52 2.09
C PRO A 251 18.30 19.98 1.67
N ALA A 252 19.15 20.73 2.39
CA ALA A 252 19.40 22.14 2.09
C ALA A 252 19.88 22.36 0.66
N ALA A 253 20.66 21.42 0.11
CA ALA A 253 21.14 21.45 -1.27
C ALA A 253 20.02 21.40 -2.31
N GLN A 254 18.90 20.75 -2.00
CA GLN A 254 17.70 20.72 -2.85
C GLN A 254 16.82 21.96 -2.65
N LEU A 255 16.65 22.41 -1.41
CA LEU A 255 15.68 23.45 -1.06
C LEU A 255 16.13 24.84 -1.47
N ARG A 256 17.42 25.19 -1.27
CA ARG A 256 17.95 26.51 -1.57
C ARG A 256 17.79 26.95 -3.04
N PRO A 257 18.10 26.10 -4.05
CA PRO A 257 17.89 26.45 -5.45
C PRO A 257 16.42 26.72 -5.82
N LEU A 258 15.49 26.16 -5.07
CA LEU A 258 14.05 26.38 -5.26
C LEU A 258 13.51 27.62 -4.52
N GLY A 259 14.39 28.38 -3.85
CA GLY A 259 14.01 29.56 -3.06
C GLY A 259 13.22 29.20 -1.79
N ILE A 260 13.35 27.97 -1.29
CA ILE A 260 12.70 27.54 -0.06
C ILE A 260 13.66 27.79 1.13
N PRO A 261 13.25 28.60 2.11
CA PRO A 261 14.06 28.80 3.33
C PRO A 261 14.24 27.49 4.11
N VAL A 262 15.48 27.15 4.43
CA VAL A 262 15.79 25.92 5.17
C VAL A 262 15.51 26.13 6.66
N ARG A 263 14.54 25.40 7.21
CA ARG A 263 14.20 25.36 8.64
C ARG A 263 15.03 24.30 9.37
N ALA A 264 15.17 23.12 8.75
CA ALA A 264 15.99 22.04 9.24
C ALA A 264 16.64 21.32 8.05
N ASP A 265 17.98 21.21 8.09
CA ASP A 265 18.73 20.45 7.07
C ASP A 265 18.69 18.96 7.44
N LEU A 266 17.72 18.25 6.88
CA LEU A 266 17.49 16.81 7.07
C LEU A 266 17.67 16.07 5.75
N PRO A 267 18.88 15.60 5.43
CA PRO A 267 19.18 14.99 4.14
C PRO A 267 18.41 13.71 3.82
N GLY A 268 17.79 13.07 4.82
CA GLY A 268 17.01 11.86 4.64
C GLY A 268 15.57 12.07 4.16
N VAL A 269 15.06 13.31 4.19
CA VAL A 269 13.68 13.58 3.74
C VAL A 269 13.55 13.33 2.25
N GLY A 270 12.65 12.43 1.88
CA GLY A 270 12.42 12.00 0.51
C GLY A 270 13.37 10.91 0.02
N GLU A 271 14.49 10.64 0.70
CA GLU A 271 15.44 9.58 0.36
C GLU A 271 14.96 8.20 0.82
N ASN A 272 15.68 7.14 0.42
CA ASN A 272 15.39 5.76 0.80
C ASN A 272 14.02 5.25 0.33
N LEU A 273 13.43 5.83 -0.70
CA LEU A 273 12.18 5.32 -1.30
C LEU A 273 12.41 3.91 -1.85
N HIS A 274 11.60 2.98 -1.44
CA HIS A 274 11.56 1.64 -2.01
C HIS A 274 10.12 1.12 -2.03
N ASP A 275 9.88 0.09 -2.85
CA ASP A 275 8.55 -0.44 -3.12
C ASP A 275 8.66 -1.87 -3.61
N HIS A 276 7.62 -2.64 -3.50
CA HIS A 276 7.56 -4.00 -4.01
C HIS A 276 7.21 -3.99 -5.50
N LEU A 277 8.03 -4.68 -6.32
CA LEU A 277 7.71 -4.96 -7.71
C LEU A 277 7.16 -6.38 -7.87
N GLU A 278 6.26 -6.53 -8.83
CA GLU A 278 5.71 -7.80 -9.26
C GLU A 278 5.93 -8.04 -10.75
N VAL A 279 5.97 -9.32 -11.15
CA VAL A 279 5.81 -9.78 -12.53
C VAL A 279 4.78 -10.90 -12.56
N LYS A 280 4.12 -11.09 -13.72
CA LYS A 280 2.96 -12.00 -13.82
C LYS A 280 3.16 -13.08 -14.85
N VAL A 281 2.66 -14.26 -14.51
CA VAL A 281 2.29 -15.29 -15.49
C VAL A 281 0.79 -15.25 -15.68
N LYS A 282 0.31 -15.23 -16.93
CA LYS A 282 -1.12 -15.25 -17.26
C LYS A 282 -1.46 -16.46 -18.11
N HIS A 283 -2.52 -17.15 -17.76
CA HIS A 283 -3.02 -18.31 -18.48
C HIS A 283 -4.51 -18.20 -18.80
N ARG A 284 -4.91 -18.72 -19.95
CA ARG A 284 -6.31 -19.08 -20.18
C ARG A 284 -6.72 -20.20 -19.23
N MET A 285 -8.00 -20.21 -18.85
CA MET A 285 -8.61 -21.37 -18.21
C MET A 285 -9.35 -22.20 -19.25
N THR A 286 -9.23 -23.52 -19.15
CA THR A 286 -10.03 -24.47 -19.94
C THR A 286 -11.44 -24.61 -19.40
N GLU A 287 -11.64 -24.27 -18.12
CA GLU A 287 -12.94 -24.29 -17.42
C GLU A 287 -13.33 -22.87 -16.99
N PRO A 288 -14.64 -22.53 -16.91
CA PRO A 288 -15.10 -21.18 -16.59
C PRO A 288 -15.08 -20.87 -15.07
N LEU A 289 -13.91 -21.04 -14.42
CA LEU A 289 -13.75 -20.89 -12.98
C LEU A 289 -13.41 -19.45 -12.54
N SER A 290 -13.07 -18.55 -13.48
CA SER A 290 -12.69 -17.17 -13.14
C SER A 290 -13.88 -16.25 -12.93
N LEU A 291 -13.63 -15.08 -12.35
CA LEU A 291 -14.64 -14.05 -12.10
C LEU A 291 -15.11 -13.33 -13.38
N TRP A 292 -14.63 -13.73 -14.57
CA TRP A 292 -14.91 -13.07 -15.84
C TRP A 292 -16.40 -12.87 -16.13
N ASP A 293 -17.22 -13.90 -15.97
CA ASP A 293 -18.66 -13.78 -16.26
C ASP A 293 -19.40 -12.88 -15.28
N HIS A 294 -18.93 -12.79 -14.04
CA HIS A 294 -19.49 -11.91 -13.03
C HIS A 294 -19.15 -10.42 -13.28
N ALA A 295 -18.05 -10.15 -13.97
CA ALA A 295 -17.63 -8.79 -14.31
C ALA A 295 -18.35 -8.20 -15.52
N LYS A 296 -18.96 -9.04 -16.38
CA LYS A 296 -19.66 -8.62 -17.60
C LYS A 296 -21.05 -8.04 -17.34
N PHE A 297 -21.45 -7.12 -18.20
CA PHE A 297 -22.86 -6.71 -18.31
C PHE A 297 -23.71 -7.82 -18.96
N PRO A 298 -24.93 -8.14 -18.46
CA PRO A 298 -25.59 -7.50 -17.31
C PRO A 298 -25.26 -8.14 -15.94
N ASN A 299 -24.46 -9.21 -15.87
CA ASN A 299 -24.22 -9.99 -14.64
C ASN A 299 -23.61 -9.14 -13.50
N ASN A 300 -22.78 -8.17 -13.84
CA ASN A 300 -22.21 -7.24 -12.86
C ASN A 300 -23.29 -6.42 -12.12
N LEU A 301 -24.44 -6.15 -12.75
CA LEU A 301 -25.57 -5.51 -12.08
C LEU A 301 -26.23 -6.46 -11.06
N ALA A 302 -26.35 -7.75 -11.43
CA ALA A 302 -26.88 -8.77 -10.52
C ALA A 302 -25.94 -8.96 -9.30
N VAL A 303 -24.62 -9.00 -9.51
CA VAL A 303 -23.62 -9.04 -8.43
C VAL A 303 -23.76 -7.82 -7.51
N GLY A 304 -23.87 -6.63 -8.08
CA GLY A 304 -24.06 -5.40 -7.32
C GLY A 304 -25.37 -5.38 -6.52
N ALA A 305 -26.46 -5.82 -7.13
CA ALA A 305 -27.77 -5.91 -6.49
C ALA A 305 -27.77 -6.96 -5.36
N GLN A 306 -27.25 -8.17 -5.62
CA GLN A 306 -27.13 -9.21 -4.60
C GLN A 306 -26.33 -8.68 -3.38
N TRP A 307 -25.16 -8.08 -3.62
CA TRP A 307 -24.35 -7.51 -2.54
C TRP A 307 -25.10 -6.41 -1.79
N LEU A 308 -25.75 -5.48 -2.49
CA LEU A 308 -26.46 -4.35 -1.89
C LEU A 308 -27.57 -4.79 -0.93
N PHE A 309 -28.35 -5.81 -1.32
CA PHE A 309 -29.50 -6.27 -0.56
C PHE A 309 -29.18 -7.34 0.48
N THR A 310 -28.12 -8.14 0.25
CA THR A 310 -27.81 -9.29 1.13
C THR A 310 -26.49 -9.18 1.87
N GLY A 311 -25.55 -8.35 1.39
CA GLY A 311 -24.15 -8.30 1.88
C GLY A 311 -23.36 -9.56 1.57
N LYS A 312 -23.79 -10.39 0.60
CA LYS A 312 -23.22 -11.71 0.28
C LYS A 312 -22.92 -11.85 -1.21
N GLY A 313 -22.30 -12.99 -1.58
CA GLY A 313 -21.98 -13.37 -2.95
C GLY A 313 -20.69 -12.77 -3.47
N VAL A 314 -20.47 -12.87 -4.78
CA VAL A 314 -19.20 -12.46 -5.45
C VAL A 314 -18.85 -10.99 -5.19
N GLY A 315 -19.82 -10.13 -4.89
CA GLY A 315 -19.57 -8.73 -4.51
C GLY A 315 -18.73 -8.57 -3.24
N THR A 316 -18.57 -9.62 -2.42
CA THR A 316 -17.73 -9.64 -1.20
C THR A 316 -16.30 -10.11 -1.45
N GLN A 317 -15.95 -10.51 -2.67
CA GLN A 317 -14.63 -10.98 -3.07
C GLN A 317 -13.86 -9.86 -3.77
N GLN A 318 -12.54 -9.84 -3.60
CA GLN A 318 -11.67 -8.90 -4.32
C GLN A 318 -10.92 -9.56 -5.49
N GLY A 319 -10.95 -10.90 -5.60
CA GLY A 319 -10.29 -11.67 -6.63
C GLY A 319 -8.82 -12.03 -6.33
N LEU A 320 -8.36 -11.83 -5.10
CA LEU A 320 -7.00 -12.07 -4.60
C LEU A 320 -7.04 -12.85 -3.27
N GLU A 321 -7.93 -13.84 -3.17
CA GLU A 321 -8.18 -14.53 -1.91
C GLU A 321 -7.07 -15.50 -1.49
N ALA A 322 -6.25 -15.98 -2.45
CA ALA A 322 -5.19 -16.95 -2.18
C ALA A 322 -3.80 -16.41 -2.59
N GLY A 323 -2.78 -16.90 -1.90
CA GLY A 323 -1.40 -16.56 -2.20
C GLY A 323 -0.40 -17.46 -1.48
N ALA A 324 0.85 -17.04 -1.46
CA ALA A 324 1.92 -17.72 -0.75
C ALA A 324 2.95 -16.71 -0.23
N PHE A 325 3.69 -17.12 0.80
CA PHE A 325 4.94 -16.52 1.22
C PHE A 325 6.04 -17.56 1.10
N LEU A 326 7.09 -17.28 0.37
CA LEU A 326 8.13 -18.25 0.00
C LEU A 326 9.52 -17.67 0.20
N ARG A 327 10.50 -18.56 0.34
CA ARG A 327 11.92 -18.24 0.27
C ARG A 327 12.48 -18.80 -1.02
N LEU A 328 12.68 -17.95 -2.00
CA LEU A 328 13.28 -18.32 -3.28
C LEU A 328 14.77 -17.98 -3.34
N GLY A 329 15.24 -17.07 -2.47
CA GLY A 329 16.65 -16.75 -2.29
C GLY A 329 17.39 -17.79 -1.42
N ALA A 330 18.70 -17.59 -1.26
CA ALA A 330 19.59 -18.52 -0.55
C ALA A 330 19.54 -18.41 0.99
N GLY A 331 18.70 -17.55 1.55
CA GLY A 331 18.60 -17.31 3.01
C GLY A 331 17.69 -18.32 3.74
N ASP A 332 17.91 -18.45 5.04
CA ASP A 332 17.07 -19.21 5.97
C ASP A 332 16.17 -18.31 6.84
N GLY A 333 16.10 -17.02 6.50
CA GLY A 333 15.38 -15.99 7.21
C GLY A 333 13.88 -15.93 6.91
N ALA A 334 13.35 -14.69 6.89
CA ALA A 334 11.97 -14.41 6.48
C ALA A 334 11.69 -14.82 5.02
N PRO A 335 10.42 -15.07 4.67
CA PRO A 335 10.04 -15.12 3.27
C PRO A 335 10.46 -13.85 2.52
N ASP A 336 11.06 -14.02 1.35
CA ASP A 336 11.54 -12.96 0.47
C ASP A 336 10.62 -12.70 -0.72
N THR A 337 9.65 -13.58 -0.92
CA THR A 337 8.76 -13.60 -2.08
C THR A 337 7.32 -13.83 -1.63
N GLN A 338 6.41 -13.03 -2.20
CA GLN A 338 4.97 -13.22 -2.06
C GLN A 338 4.35 -13.55 -3.42
N LEU A 339 3.39 -14.47 -3.42
CA LEU A 339 2.56 -14.76 -4.58
C LEU A 339 1.13 -14.30 -4.34
N HIS A 340 0.49 -13.77 -5.39
CA HIS A 340 -0.95 -13.52 -5.38
C HIS A 340 -1.59 -14.28 -6.54
N PHE A 341 -2.58 -15.10 -6.24
CA PHE A 341 -3.42 -15.74 -7.24
C PHE A 341 -4.59 -14.82 -7.59
N ILE A 342 -4.61 -14.30 -8.81
CA ILE A 342 -5.63 -13.41 -9.32
C ILE A 342 -6.62 -14.24 -10.16
N ASN A 343 -7.85 -14.38 -9.67
CA ASN A 343 -8.88 -15.16 -10.37
C ASN A 343 -9.52 -14.38 -11.53
N ALA A 344 -8.68 -13.72 -12.33
CA ALA A 344 -9.02 -12.98 -13.53
C ALA A 344 -7.75 -12.73 -14.35
N LEU A 345 -7.87 -12.41 -15.64
CA LEU A 345 -6.72 -12.06 -16.49
C LEU A 345 -6.22 -10.63 -16.27
N ALA A 346 -7.08 -9.73 -15.84
CA ALA A 346 -6.71 -8.35 -15.52
C ALA A 346 -7.62 -7.77 -14.44
N PHE A 347 -7.00 -6.98 -13.55
CA PHE A 347 -7.70 -6.06 -12.65
C PHE A 347 -7.81 -4.68 -13.26
N ASP A 348 -6.74 -4.22 -13.91
CA ASP A 348 -6.59 -2.88 -14.48
C ASP A 348 -6.06 -2.98 -15.92
N GLY A 349 -6.63 -2.16 -16.83
CA GLY A 349 -6.08 -2.00 -18.17
C GLY A 349 -6.23 -3.22 -19.06
N ALA A 350 -7.36 -3.93 -18.99
CA ALA A 350 -7.66 -5.08 -19.82
C ALA A 350 -7.39 -4.80 -21.31
N THR A 351 -6.42 -5.50 -21.87
CA THR A 351 -6.20 -5.55 -23.32
C THR A 351 -7.19 -6.49 -23.98
N ALA A 352 -7.26 -6.53 -25.31
CA ALA A 352 -8.10 -7.49 -26.03
C ALA A 352 -7.74 -8.94 -25.65
N GLU A 353 -6.47 -9.22 -25.36
CA GLU A 353 -5.96 -10.53 -24.93
C GLU A 353 -6.42 -10.92 -23.53
N ASP A 354 -6.70 -9.94 -22.66
CA ASP A 354 -7.17 -10.20 -21.30
C ASP A 354 -8.68 -10.53 -21.21
N ARG A 355 -9.37 -10.71 -22.33
CA ARG A 355 -10.81 -11.09 -22.37
C ARG A 355 -10.98 -12.60 -22.30
N GLY A 356 -11.94 -13.05 -21.50
CA GLY A 356 -12.28 -14.46 -21.33
C GLY A 356 -11.88 -15.03 -19.99
N HIS A 357 -12.17 -16.30 -19.78
CA HIS A 357 -11.76 -17.00 -18.57
C HIS A 357 -10.25 -17.22 -18.55
N GLY A 358 -9.66 -16.95 -17.40
CA GLY A 358 -8.25 -17.11 -17.15
C GLY A 358 -7.87 -16.61 -15.76
N PHE A 359 -6.62 -16.79 -15.44
CA PHE A 359 -6.03 -16.31 -14.17
C PHE A 359 -4.68 -15.66 -14.44
N ALA A 360 -4.25 -14.85 -13.48
CA ALA A 360 -2.88 -14.40 -13.37
C ALA A 360 -2.32 -14.83 -12.01
N ILE A 361 -1.03 -15.14 -11.97
CA ILE A 361 -0.31 -15.28 -10.71
C ILE A 361 0.83 -14.29 -10.79
N ASP A 362 0.93 -13.40 -9.82
CA ASP A 362 2.10 -12.55 -9.68
C ASP A 362 3.09 -13.13 -8.68
N VAL A 363 4.34 -12.82 -8.93
CA VAL A 363 5.44 -12.99 -8.00
C VAL A 363 5.98 -11.62 -7.62
N THR A 364 5.98 -11.35 -6.33
CA THR A 364 6.35 -10.08 -5.74
C THR A 364 7.60 -10.27 -4.89
N GLN A 365 8.62 -9.46 -5.14
CA GLN A 365 9.80 -9.39 -4.29
C GLN A 365 9.49 -8.57 -3.03
N LEU A 366 9.74 -9.15 -1.83
CA LEU A 366 9.45 -8.51 -0.54
C LEU A 366 10.61 -7.68 0.01
N GLN A 367 11.84 -7.98 -0.38
CA GLN A 367 13.05 -7.33 0.13
C GLN A 367 13.89 -6.74 -1.02
N PRO A 368 13.39 -5.70 -1.72
CA PRO A 368 14.16 -5.07 -2.80
C PRO A 368 15.38 -4.35 -2.25
N GLU A 369 16.50 -4.42 -2.97
CA GLU A 369 17.73 -3.69 -2.65
C GLU A 369 17.78 -2.32 -3.33
N SER A 370 17.11 -2.15 -4.46
CA SER A 370 17.01 -0.85 -5.16
C SER A 370 16.43 0.23 -4.25
N ARG A 371 17.07 1.39 -4.25
CA ARG A 371 16.64 2.57 -3.48
C ARG A 371 16.51 3.77 -4.40
N GLY A 372 15.48 4.53 -4.16
CA GLY A 372 15.17 5.75 -4.87
C GLY A 372 14.87 6.90 -3.95
N ARG A 373 14.18 7.90 -4.48
CA ARG A 373 13.89 9.14 -3.76
C ARG A 373 12.62 9.82 -4.26
N LEU A 374 12.11 10.72 -3.43
CA LEU A 374 11.07 11.67 -3.76
C LEU A 374 11.65 13.08 -3.66
N THR A 375 11.45 13.90 -4.69
CA THR A 375 11.92 15.28 -4.72
C THR A 375 10.80 16.22 -5.18
N ILE A 376 11.05 17.53 -5.13
CA ILE A 376 10.14 18.56 -5.64
C ILE A 376 10.84 19.38 -6.74
N ALA A 377 10.08 19.79 -7.76
CA ALA A 377 10.60 20.55 -8.89
C ALA A 377 10.57 22.06 -8.67
N SER A 378 9.69 22.56 -7.81
CA SER A 378 9.53 23.99 -7.53
C SER A 378 9.04 24.25 -6.11
N ASN A 379 8.86 25.50 -5.74
CA ASN A 379 8.26 25.92 -4.47
C ASN A 379 6.71 25.97 -4.51
N ASN A 380 6.08 25.43 -5.53
CA ASN A 380 4.62 25.37 -5.61
C ASN A 380 4.10 24.07 -4.94
N PRO A 381 3.42 24.12 -3.77
CA PRO A 381 2.98 22.92 -3.05
C PRO A 381 1.84 22.17 -3.76
N ARG A 382 1.27 22.73 -4.83
CA ARG A 382 0.25 22.07 -5.66
C ARG A 382 0.85 21.29 -6.83
N GLU A 383 2.14 21.47 -7.09
CA GLU A 383 2.86 20.69 -8.08
C GLU A 383 3.14 19.29 -7.51
N ARG A 384 2.95 18.27 -8.35
CA ARG A 384 3.18 16.88 -7.93
C ARG A 384 4.67 16.64 -7.64
N PRO A 385 5.01 15.85 -6.62
CA PRO A 385 6.38 15.48 -6.38
C PRO A 385 6.92 14.61 -7.52
N LEU A 386 8.23 14.63 -7.69
CA LEU A 386 8.98 13.73 -8.56
C LEU A 386 9.26 12.45 -7.78
N ILE A 387 8.62 11.36 -8.20
CA ILE A 387 8.70 10.05 -7.53
C ILE A 387 9.63 9.16 -8.35
N ASP A 388 10.79 8.86 -7.82
CA ASP A 388 11.80 8.02 -8.47
C ASP A 388 12.17 6.85 -7.55
N PRO A 389 11.50 5.70 -7.63
CA PRO A 389 11.85 4.51 -6.86
C PRO A 389 13.16 3.86 -7.31
N ASN A 390 13.68 4.23 -8.50
CA ASN A 390 14.88 3.65 -9.09
C ASN A 390 14.79 2.12 -9.20
N TYR A 391 13.63 1.63 -9.62
CA TYR A 391 13.33 0.20 -9.72
C TYR A 391 14.33 -0.55 -10.57
N LEU A 392 14.67 -1.78 -10.17
CA LEU A 392 15.58 -2.70 -10.86
C LEU A 392 17.00 -2.16 -11.03
N ALA A 393 17.43 -1.19 -10.21
CA ALA A 393 18.80 -0.70 -10.23
C ALA A 393 19.80 -1.79 -9.83
N GLU A 394 19.42 -2.59 -8.84
CA GLU A 394 20.25 -3.71 -8.37
C GLU A 394 19.95 -4.99 -9.16
N GLU A 395 21.01 -5.79 -9.40
CA GLU A 395 20.88 -7.04 -10.15
C GLU A 395 20.09 -8.09 -9.38
N SER A 396 20.23 -8.13 -8.06
CA SER A 396 19.50 -9.03 -7.17
C SER A 396 17.99 -8.92 -7.36
N ASP A 397 17.46 -7.70 -7.53
CA ASP A 397 16.03 -7.47 -7.75
C ASP A 397 15.54 -8.08 -9.07
N ARG A 398 16.35 -7.96 -10.14
CA ARG A 398 16.03 -8.56 -11.45
C ARG A 398 16.05 -10.09 -11.39
N VAL A 399 17.08 -10.63 -10.71
CA VAL A 399 17.26 -12.08 -10.55
C VAL A 399 16.08 -12.68 -9.77
N ALA A 400 15.68 -12.05 -8.65
CA ALA A 400 14.57 -12.53 -7.84
C ALA A 400 13.26 -12.65 -8.64
N LEU A 401 12.90 -11.62 -9.40
CA LEU A 401 11.70 -11.64 -10.25
C LEU A 401 11.80 -12.65 -11.40
N ARG A 402 12.97 -12.80 -12.01
CA ARG A 402 13.20 -13.80 -13.07
C ARG A 402 13.05 -15.23 -12.55
N GLU A 403 13.67 -15.55 -11.41
CA GLU A 403 13.55 -16.88 -10.81
C GLU A 403 12.11 -17.14 -10.32
N GLY A 404 11.45 -16.10 -9.83
CA GLY A 404 10.03 -16.15 -9.51
C GLY A 404 9.15 -16.53 -10.71
N LEU A 405 9.38 -15.96 -11.90
CA LEU A 405 8.64 -16.36 -13.12
C LEU A 405 8.82 -17.84 -13.47
N LYS A 406 10.05 -18.38 -13.31
CA LYS A 406 10.29 -19.81 -13.53
C LYS A 406 9.50 -20.67 -12.54
N MET A 407 9.53 -20.29 -11.27
CA MET A 407 8.79 -20.98 -10.22
C MET A 407 7.28 -20.98 -10.50
N LEU A 408 6.69 -19.85 -10.91
CA LEU A 408 5.27 -19.78 -11.28
C LEU A 408 4.90 -20.75 -12.40
N ARG A 409 5.77 -20.91 -13.39
CA ARG A 409 5.55 -21.89 -14.46
C ARG A 409 5.57 -23.33 -13.96
N GLU A 410 6.45 -23.66 -13.00
CA GLU A 410 6.47 -25.00 -12.39
C GLU A 410 5.22 -25.22 -11.53
N LEU A 411 4.72 -24.18 -10.85
CA LEU A 411 3.46 -24.24 -10.12
C LEU A 411 2.27 -24.54 -11.04
N CYS A 412 2.19 -23.88 -12.20
CA CYS A 412 1.13 -24.11 -13.18
C CYS A 412 1.14 -25.51 -13.80
N LYS A 413 2.27 -26.22 -13.76
CA LYS A 413 2.40 -27.63 -14.23
C LYS A 413 1.94 -28.66 -13.21
N GLN A 414 1.75 -28.28 -11.94
CA GLN A 414 1.31 -29.22 -10.92
C GLN A 414 -0.09 -29.76 -11.25
N PRO A 415 -0.41 -31.03 -10.93
CA PRO A 415 -1.65 -31.68 -11.34
C PRO A 415 -2.91 -30.87 -11.01
N ALA A 416 -2.98 -30.24 -9.83
CA ALA A 416 -4.13 -29.45 -9.41
C ALA A 416 -4.35 -28.22 -10.30
N MET A 417 -3.30 -27.49 -10.67
CA MET A 417 -3.38 -26.35 -11.59
C MET A 417 -3.52 -26.79 -13.05
N ALA A 418 -2.78 -27.80 -13.49
CA ALA A 418 -2.76 -28.28 -14.87
C ALA A 418 -4.17 -28.72 -15.36
N ALA A 419 -5.04 -29.16 -14.45
CA ALA A 419 -6.38 -29.60 -14.77
C ALA A 419 -7.23 -28.53 -15.50
N PHE A 420 -6.98 -27.24 -15.22
CA PHE A 420 -7.71 -26.14 -15.85
C PHE A 420 -6.81 -25.06 -16.46
N THR A 421 -5.49 -25.22 -16.41
CA THR A 421 -4.53 -24.31 -17.05
C THR A 421 -4.48 -24.55 -18.56
N GLY A 422 -4.84 -23.53 -19.30
CA GLY A 422 -4.74 -23.49 -20.76
C GLY A 422 -3.47 -22.78 -21.25
N GLU A 423 -3.58 -22.12 -22.40
CA GLU A 423 -2.50 -21.39 -23.05
C GLU A 423 -1.88 -20.33 -22.13
N GLU A 424 -0.53 -20.30 -22.06
CA GLU A 424 0.20 -19.20 -21.42
C GLU A 424 0.17 -17.97 -22.32
N LEU A 425 -0.51 -16.92 -21.87
CA LEU A 425 -0.61 -15.64 -22.60
C LEU A 425 0.60 -14.73 -22.34
N ARG A 426 1.12 -14.76 -21.11
CA ARG A 426 2.26 -13.95 -20.67
C ARG A 426 3.11 -14.69 -19.64
N PRO A 427 4.43 -14.57 -19.76
CA PRO A 427 5.20 -13.89 -20.80
C PRO A 427 5.14 -14.57 -22.18
N GLY A 428 4.54 -15.72 -22.31
CA GLY A 428 4.43 -16.57 -23.48
C GLY A 428 5.45 -17.73 -23.48
N PRO A 429 5.06 -18.91 -23.97
CA PRO A 429 5.82 -20.15 -23.79
C PRO A 429 7.20 -20.15 -24.46
N SER A 430 7.44 -19.28 -25.44
CA SER A 430 8.72 -19.13 -26.13
C SER A 430 9.79 -18.35 -25.35
N VAL A 431 9.37 -17.61 -24.30
CA VAL A 431 10.27 -16.79 -23.46
C VAL A 431 10.90 -17.68 -22.39
N THR A 432 12.06 -18.29 -22.67
CA THR A 432 12.68 -19.28 -21.77
C THR A 432 14.09 -18.92 -21.30
N SER A 433 14.87 -18.16 -22.10
CA SER A 433 16.21 -17.77 -21.70
C SER A 433 16.22 -16.72 -20.60
N ALA A 434 17.27 -16.70 -19.77
CA ALA A 434 17.44 -15.69 -18.71
C ALA A 434 17.36 -14.27 -19.28
N ALA A 435 18.03 -13.99 -20.40
CA ALA A 435 18.00 -12.68 -21.04
C ALA A 435 16.60 -12.28 -21.54
N ALA A 436 15.82 -13.24 -22.07
CA ALA A 436 14.45 -13.00 -22.51
C ALA A 436 13.52 -12.74 -21.31
N LEU A 437 13.68 -13.49 -20.22
CA LEU A 437 12.93 -13.24 -18.96
C LEU A 437 13.30 -11.89 -18.35
N ASP A 438 14.59 -11.51 -18.33
CA ASP A 438 15.01 -10.17 -17.85
C ASP A 438 14.42 -9.04 -18.71
N ALA A 439 14.29 -9.25 -20.02
CA ALA A 439 13.61 -8.29 -20.89
C ALA A 439 12.12 -8.17 -20.55
N VAL A 440 11.46 -9.30 -20.26
CA VAL A 440 10.06 -9.29 -19.77
C VAL A 440 9.94 -8.56 -18.44
N VAL A 441 10.84 -8.82 -17.48
CA VAL A 441 10.84 -8.11 -16.18
C VAL A 441 10.91 -6.59 -16.41
N ARG A 442 11.87 -6.10 -17.23
CA ARG A 442 11.96 -4.66 -17.53
C ARG A 442 10.72 -4.10 -18.19
N ALA A 443 10.17 -4.84 -19.14
CA ALA A 443 9.04 -4.38 -19.94
C ALA A 443 7.69 -4.45 -19.21
N THR A 444 7.51 -5.36 -18.24
CA THR A 444 6.19 -5.68 -17.69
C THR A 444 6.09 -5.63 -16.17
N ALA A 445 7.23 -5.59 -15.42
CA ALA A 445 7.16 -5.46 -13.97
C ALA A 445 6.38 -4.19 -13.59
N ASP A 446 5.59 -4.29 -12.53
CA ASP A 446 4.77 -3.19 -12.04
C ASP A 446 4.84 -3.12 -10.50
N SER A 447 4.44 -2.00 -9.93
CA SER A 447 4.35 -1.84 -8.49
C SER A 447 3.10 -2.55 -7.95
N ILE A 448 3.20 -3.14 -6.76
CA ILE A 448 2.00 -3.55 -6.00
C ILE A 448 1.55 -2.45 -5.03
N TYR A 449 2.07 -1.23 -5.22
CA TYR A 449 1.62 -0.01 -4.55
C TYR A 449 1.96 0.08 -3.05
N HIS A 450 3.16 -0.37 -2.68
CA HIS A 450 3.65 -0.40 -1.29
C HIS A 450 4.86 0.54 -1.03
N PRO A 451 4.90 1.79 -1.59
CA PRO A 451 6.04 2.68 -1.39
C PRO A 451 6.22 3.04 0.07
N VAL A 452 7.47 3.00 0.54
CA VAL A 452 7.89 3.31 1.91
C VAL A 452 9.28 3.97 1.95
N GLY A 453 9.73 4.37 3.13
CA GLY A 453 11.11 4.73 3.42
C GLY A 453 11.44 6.24 3.43
N THR A 454 10.60 7.08 2.86
CA THR A 454 10.87 8.51 2.57
C THR A 454 10.91 9.46 3.78
N ALA A 455 10.57 8.98 4.96
CA ALA A 455 10.73 9.69 6.24
C ALA A 455 11.18 8.67 7.31
N LYS A 456 12.34 8.04 7.07
CA LYS A 456 12.86 6.93 7.87
C LYS A 456 13.02 7.32 9.33
N MET A 457 12.51 6.50 10.26
CA MET A 457 12.88 6.60 11.67
C MET A 457 14.28 6.03 11.91
N GLY A 458 14.96 6.55 12.91
CA GLY A 458 16.30 6.08 13.29
C GLY A 458 17.11 7.16 14.03
N THR A 459 18.37 6.83 14.29
CA THR A 459 19.33 7.67 15.00
C THR A 459 20.54 8.07 14.13
N ASP A 460 20.62 7.55 12.89
CA ASP A 460 21.70 7.86 11.95
C ASP A 460 21.50 9.22 11.26
N ALA A 461 22.53 9.70 10.57
CA ALA A 461 22.55 11.01 9.92
C ALA A 461 21.51 11.20 8.81
N ARG A 462 20.87 10.12 8.33
CA ARG A 462 19.77 10.14 7.34
C ARG A 462 18.41 9.84 7.96
N ALA A 463 18.34 9.68 9.29
CA ALA A 463 17.06 9.55 9.96
C ALA A 463 16.29 10.87 9.93
N VAL A 464 15.01 10.79 9.72
CA VAL A 464 14.09 11.94 9.71
C VAL A 464 13.29 12.00 10.99
N VAL A 465 12.97 10.84 11.56
CA VAL A 465 12.05 10.68 12.68
C VAL A 465 12.76 9.97 13.84
N ASP A 466 12.63 10.51 15.02
CA ASP A 466 13.10 9.91 16.26
C ASP A 466 12.22 8.70 16.62
N PRO A 467 12.78 7.49 16.78
CA PRO A 467 11.99 6.27 17.02
C PRO A 467 11.29 6.24 18.38
N ALA A 468 11.77 6.97 19.38
CA ALA A 468 11.20 6.98 20.72
C ALA A 468 9.99 7.93 20.84
N THR A 469 10.03 9.05 20.10
CA THR A 469 9.02 10.13 20.22
C THR A 469 8.18 10.31 18.98
N MET A 470 8.54 9.69 17.86
CA MET A 470 7.99 9.93 16.52
C MET A 470 8.12 11.40 16.06
N GLY A 471 8.91 12.22 16.78
CA GLY A 471 9.19 13.60 16.45
C GLY A 471 10.13 13.73 15.25
N VAL A 472 9.96 14.78 14.46
CA VAL A 472 10.91 15.11 13.39
C VAL A 472 12.18 15.69 14.00
N HIS A 473 13.36 15.12 13.67
CA HIS A 473 14.63 15.56 14.23
C HIS A 473 14.87 17.07 14.05
N GLY A 474 15.19 17.76 15.14
CA GLY A 474 15.48 19.20 15.13
C GLY A 474 14.26 20.11 14.90
N VAL A 475 13.03 19.57 14.87
CA VAL A 475 11.79 20.34 14.62
C VAL A 475 10.82 20.15 15.79
N ALA A 476 10.48 21.23 16.47
CA ALA A 476 9.50 21.20 17.54
C ALA A 476 8.06 21.26 17.01
N GLY A 477 7.12 20.62 17.75
CA GLY A 477 5.68 20.66 17.41
C GLY A 477 5.29 19.81 16.21
N LEU A 478 6.14 18.89 15.74
CA LEU A 478 5.89 18.07 14.56
C LEU A 478 6.30 16.60 14.80
N SER A 479 5.39 15.69 14.48
CA SER A 479 5.65 14.24 14.46
C SER A 479 5.17 13.61 13.15
N VAL A 480 5.66 12.39 12.86
CA VAL A 480 5.24 11.56 11.70
C VAL A 480 4.74 10.21 12.21
N ALA A 481 3.64 9.69 11.62
CA ALA A 481 3.11 8.37 11.94
C ALA A 481 2.57 7.65 10.69
#